data_d935523ecf61c9bef360276af074cd28
#
_entry.id   d935523ecf61c9bef360276af074cd28
#
_cell.length_a   1.000
_cell.length_b   1.000
_cell.length_c   1.000
_cell.angle_alpha   90.00
_cell.angle_beta   90.00
_cell.angle_gamma   90.00
#
_symmetry.space_group_name_H-M   'P 1'
#
loop_
_entity.id
_entity.type
_entity.pdbx_description
1 polymer ?
#
loop_
_entity_poly.entity_id
_entity_poly.type
_entity_poly.pdbx_seq_one_letter_code
_entity_poly.pdbx_strand_id
1 'polypeptide(L)'
;MIIKFHKVNLKKKFPLQISRGVHSESQNVFIEIIEDGITAWGESAPGKTEGATSAIAVEESLVNLIEEGIEGLSIHEISEKAKELKTPPCALAGLDIALWDLKAKKANLQLNDL
;
A
#
# COMPACT_ATOMS: atom_id res chain seq x y z
N MET A 1 9.40 -2.75 -12.96
CA MET A 1 8.63 -2.12 -11.87
C MET A 1 9.39 -2.27 -10.57
N ILE A 2 9.62 -1.16 -9.90
CA ILE A 2 10.30 -1.14 -8.60
C ILE A 2 9.26 -0.77 -7.55
N ILE A 3 9.20 -1.53 -6.47
CA ILE A 3 8.25 -1.27 -5.37
C ILE A 3 9.04 -1.06 -4.08
N LYS A 4 8.80 0.06 -3.44
CA LYS A 4 9.46 0.43 -2.18
C LYS A 4 8.40 0.65 -1.10
N PHE A 5 8.76 0.34 0.14
CA PHE A 5 7.89 0.52 1.29
C PHE A 5 8.51 1.53 2.26
N HIS A 6 7.71 2.48 2.71
CA HIS A 6 8.14 3.50 3.65
C HIS A 6 7.23 3.45 4.87
N LYS A 7 7.79 3.10 6.02
CA LYS A 7 7.05 3.11 7.27
C LYS A 7 7.16 4.50 7.89
N VAL A 8 6.04 5.15 8.07
CA VAL A 8 5.98 6.53 8.54
C VAL A 8 5.16 6.61 9.82
N ASN A 9 5.74 7.24 10.84
CA ASN A 9 5.03 7.51 12.08
C ASN A 9 4.20 8.77 11.92
N LEU A 10 2.90 8.66 12.17
CA LEU A 10 1.98 9.78 12.10
C LEU A 10 1.55 10.14 13.50
N LYS A 11 1.74 11.39 13.88
CA LYS A 11 1.29 11.90 15.18
C LYS A 11 -0.10 12.50 15.02
N LYS A 12 -1.01 12.06 15.87
CA LYS A 12 -2.36 12.62 15.92
C LYS A 12 -2.35 13.80 16.87
N LYS A 13 -2.90 14.93 16.42
CA LYS A 13 -2.90 16.16 17.19
C LYS A 13 -4.24 16.44 17.89
N PHE A 14 -4.85 15.43 18.47
CA PHE A 14 -6.12 15.60 19.15
C PHE A 14 -5.95 15.61 20.67
N PRO A 15 -6.27 16.73 21.33
CA PRO A 15 -6.12 16.82 22.78
C PRO A 15 -6.93 15.78 23.57
N LEU A 16 -8.04 15.35 23.03
CA LEU A 16 -8.90 14.39 23.71
C LEU A 16 -8.28 13.02 23.91
N GLN A 17 -7.22 12.74 23.21
CA GLN A 17 -6.53 11.46 23.33
C GLN A 17 -5.71 11.35 24.58
N ILE A 18 -5.44 12.44 25.23
CA ILE A 18 -4.59 12.52 26.40
C ILE A 18 -5.20 11.83 27.59
N SER A 19 -6.52 11.90 27.73
CA SER A 19 -7.22 11.44 28.93
C SER A 19 -7.16 9.95 29.15
N ARG A 20 -6.79 9.16 28.15
CA ARG A 20 -6.80 7.70 28.28
C ARG A 20 -5.47 7.06 27.99
N GLY A 21 -4.43 7.85 27.87
CA GLY A 21 -3.15 7.31 27.44
C GLY A 21 -3.21 6.68 26.05
N VAL A 22 -4.18 7.09 25.25
CA VAL A 22 -4.30 6.58 23.89
C VAL A 22 -3.11 7.08 23.09
N HIS A 23 -2.54 6.19 22.32
CA HIS A 23 -1.38 6.52 21.51
C HIS A 23 -1.72 7.62 20.51
N SER A 24 -0.93 8.68 20.55
CA SER A 24 -1.06 9.77 19.60
C SER A 24 -0.31 9.50 18.30
N GLU A 25 0.30 8.33 18.19
CA GLU A 25 1.08 7.96 17.02
C GLU A 25 0.53 6.69 16.38
N SER A 26 0.58 6.65 15.06
CA SER A 26 0.32 5.44 14.30
C SER A 26 1.41 5.31 13.25
N GLN A 27 1.73 4.08 12.88
CA GLN A 27 2.70 3.82 11.83
C GLN A 27 1.98 3.29 10.61
N ASN A 28 2.05 4.04 9.52
CA ASN A 28 1.45 3.64 8.24
C ASN A 28 2.54 3.24 7.26
N VAL A 29 2.17 2.46 6.27
CA VAL A 29 3.08 2.04 5.20
C VAL A 29 2.70 2.75 3.92
N PHE A 30 3.61 3.55 3.40
CA PHE A 30 3.45 4.15 2.07
C PHE A 30 4.12 3.23 1.05
N ILE A 31 3.40 2.94 -0.01
CA ILE A 31 3.85 2.05 -1.07
C ILE A 31 4.17 2.91 -2.28
N GLU A 32 5.42 2.86 -2.69
CA GLU A 32 5.91 3.62 -3.85
C GLU A 32 6.21 2.66 -4.98
N ILE A 33 5.59 2.89 -6.13
CA ILE A 33 5.84 2.11 -7.33
C ILE A 33 6.49 3.00 -8.37
N ILE A 34 7.61 2.56 -8.92
CA ILE A 34 8.33 3.29 -9.95
C ILE A 34 8.38 2.42 -11.20
N GLU A 35 7.87 2.92 -12.31
CA GLU A 35 7.88 2.22 -13.58
C GLU A 35 7.86 3.24 -14.73
N ASP A 36 8.75 3.04 -15.68
CA ASP A 36 8.84 3.89 -16.88
C ASP A 36 8.96 5.40 -16.54
N GLY A 37 9.71 5.73 -15.49
CA GLY A 37 9.88 7.10 -15.05
C GLY A 37 8.70 7.69 -14.30
N ILE A 38 7.67 6.90 -14.05
CA ILE A 38 6.47 7.33 -13.33
C ILE A 38 6.52 6.80 -11.90
N THR A 39 6.20 7.65 -10.95
CA THR A 39 6.10 7.28 -9.54
C THR A 39 4.63 7.31 -9.10
N ALA A 40 4.16 6.22 -8.54
CA ALA A 40 2.81 6.10 -8.02
C ALA A 40 2.85 5.75 -6.53
N TRP A 41 1.81 6.12 -5.82
CA TRP A 41 1.75 5.99 -4.37
C TRP A 41 0.45 5.37 -3.89
N GLY A 42 0.57 4.57 -2.84
CA GLY A 42 -0.56 4.07 -2.07
C GLY A 42 -0.21 4.13 -0.60
N GLU A 43 -1.20 3.95 0.25
CA GLU A 43 -1.00 3.98 1.70
C GLU A 43 -1.80 2.87 2.35
N SER A 44 -1.19 2.17 3.30
CA SER A 44 -1.83 1.15 4.11
C SER A 44 -1.76 1.56 5.58
N ALA A 45 -2.91 1.53 6.25
CA ALA A 45 -3.03 1.82 7.68
C ALA A 45 -3.33 0.51 8.41
N PRO A 46 -2.36 -0.07 9.13
CA PRO A 46 -2.63 -1.30 9.87
C PRO A 46 -3.55 -1.07 11.06
N GLY A 47 -4.27 -2.11 11.45
CA GLY A 47 -5.18 -2.06 12.59
C GLY A 47 -5.79 -3.42 12.83
N LYS A 48 -6.35 -3.63 14.02
CA LYS A 48 -6.93 -4.93 14.40
C LYS A 48 -8.06 -5.36 13.47
N THR A 49 -8.86 -4.41 13.01
CA THR A 49 -9.98 -4.70 12.13
C THR A 49 -9.56 -4.80 10.67
N GLU A 50 -8.32 -4.46 10.37
CA GLU A 50 -7.82 -4.37 9.00
C GLU A 50 -6.99 -5.59 8.57
N GLY A 51 -6.93 -6.62 9.39
CA GLY A 51 -6.25 -7.87 9.07
C GLY A 51 -4.77 -7.91 9.39
N ALA A 52 -4.15 -6.77 9.66
CA ALA A 52 -2.75 -6.72 10.09
C ALA A 52 -2.60 -5.65 11.17
N THR A 53 -1.91 -5.96 12.24
CA THR A 53 -1.81 -5.09 13.41
C THR A 53 -0.58 -4.20 13.43
N SER A 54 0.33 -4.35 12.48
CA SER A 54 1.56 -3.57 12.46
C SER A 54 2.02 -3.25 11.03
N ALA A 55 2.81 -2.19 10.90
CA ALA A 55 3.42 -1.83 9.62
C ALA A 55 4.35 -2.94 9.12
N ILE A 56 5.07 -3.60 10.03
CA ILE A 56 5.95 -4.70 9.67
C ILE A 56 5.16 -5.85 9.06
N ALA A 57 4.02 -6.20 9.65
CA ALA A 57 3.16 -7.26 9.12
C ALA A 57 2.62 -6.93 7.73
N VAL A 58 2.26 -5.66 7.50
CA VAL A 58 1.83 -5.20 6.18
C VAL A 58 2.96 -5.35 5.16
N GLU A 59 4.14 -4.86 5.49
CA GLU A 59 5.29 -4.93 4.60
C GLU A 59 5.65 -6.38 4.26
N GLU A 60 5.72 -7.25 5.27
CA GLU A 60 6.05 -8.66 5.05
C GLU A 60 5.05 -9.34 4.13
N SER A 61 3.77 -9.09 4.32
CA SER A 61 2.73 -9.69 3.48
C SER A 61 2.84 -9.22 2.02
N LEU A 62 3.18 -7.96 1.80
CA LEU A 62 3.35 -7.43 0.46
C LEU A 62 4.64 -7.93 -0.18
N VAL A 63 5.70 -8.07 0.59
CA VAL A 63 6.95 -8.67 0.09
C VAL A 63 6.69 -10.10 -0.38
N ASN A 64 5.95 -10.88 0.39
CA ASN A 64 5.59 -12.24 -0.02
C ASN A 64 4.83 -12.26 -1.34
N LEU A 65 3.86 -11.37 -1.49
CA LEU A 65 3.08 -11.28 -2.71
C LEU A 65 3.97 -10.92 -3.91
N ILE A 66 4.86 -9.97 -3.74
CA ILE A 66 5.77 -9.53 -4.80
C ILE A 66 6.75 -10.64 -5.18
N GLU A 67 7.25 -11.38 -4.20
CA GLU A 67 8.17 -12.50 -4.45
C GLU A 67 7.54 -13.63 -5.25
N GLU A 68 6.22 -13.79 -5.15
CA GLU A 68 5.49 -14.76 -5.98
C GLU A 68 5.43 -14.32 -7.45
N GLY A 69 5.77 -13.08 -7.74
CA GLY A 69 5.81 -12.55 -9.10
C GLY A 69 4.50 -11.91 -9.53
N ILE A 70 4.51 -10.58 -9.59
CA ILE A 70 3.33 -9.82 -9.99
C ILE A 70 3.53 -9.05 -11.29
N GLU A 71 4.74 -9.00 -11.80
CA GLU A 71 5.01 -8.28 -13.04
C GLU A 71 4.27 -8.93 -14.22
N GLY A 72 3.70 -8.10 -15.06
CA GLY A 72 2.92 -8.56 -16.19
C GLY A 72 1.49 -8.96 -15.86
N LEU A 73 1.12 -8.99 -14.58
CA LEU A 73 -0.24 -9.31 -14.16
C LEU A 73 -1.12 -8.05 -14.16
N SER A 74 -2.39 -8.23 -14.48
CA SER A 74 -3.36 -7.15 -14.31
C SER A 74 -3.61 -6.89 -12.83
N ILE A 75 -4.22 -5.75 -12.52
CA ILE A 75 -4.59 -5.43 -11.13
C ILE A 75 -5.51 -6.50 -10.57
N HIS A 76 -6.47 -6.97 -11.38
CA HIS A 76 -7.37 -8.05 -10.97
C HIS A 76 -6.62 -9.33 -10.65
N GLU A 77 -5.68 -9.72 -11.50
CA GLU A 77 -4.88 -10.92 -11.29
C GLU A 77 -4.02 -10.84 -10.03
N ILE A 78 -3.45 -9.66 -9.75
CA ILE A 78 -2.71 -9.42 -8.53
C ILE A 78 -3.61 -9.57 -7.30
N SER A 79 -4.83 -9.03 -7.38
CA SER A 79 -5.81 -9.14 -6.31
C SER A 79 -6.17 -10.60 -6.02
N GLU A 80 -6.40 -11.39 -7.07
CA GLU A 80 -6.70 -12.81 -6.91
C GLU A 80 -5.54 -13.57 -6.27
N LYS A 81 -4.32 -13.27 -6.70
CA LYS A 81 -3.13 -13.87 -6.13
C LYS A 81 -2.97 -13.51 -4.65
N ALA A 82 -3.25 -12.27 -4.31
CA ALA A 82 -3.20 -11.82 -2.92
C ALA A 82 -4.19 -12.58 -2.04
N LYS A 83 -5.38 -12.85 -2.56
CA LYS A 83 -6.38 -13.63 -1.83
C LYS A 83 -5.92 -15.06 -1.60
N GLU A 84 -5.29 -15.68 -2.57
CA GLU A 84 -4.72 -17.02 -2.43
C GLU A 84 -3.65 -17.07 -1.35
N LEU A 85 -2.82 -16.04 -1.25
CA LEU A 85 -1.76 -15.93 -0.26
C LEU A 85 -2.26 -15.41 1.09
N LYS A 86 -3.55 -15.10 1.19
CA LYS A 86 -4.17 -14.55 2.40
C LYS A 86 -3.53 -13.22 2.82
N THR A 87 -3.19 -12.39 1.84
CA THR A 87 -2.69 -11.05 2.10
C THR A 87 -3.74 -10.25 2.86
N PRO A 88 -3.39 -9.59 3.97
CA PRO A 88 -4.35 -8.80 4.73
C PRO A 88 -5.04 -7.73 3.89
N PRO A 89 -6.35 -7.49 4.09
CA PRO A 89 -7.08 -6.50 3.31
C PRO A 89 -6.47 -5.11 3.31
N CYS A 90 -5.94 -4.64 4.44
CA CYS A 90 -5.32 -3.32 4.50
C CYS A 90 -4.06 -3.24 3.64
N ALA A 91 -3.28 -4.31 3.59
CA ALA A 91 -2.08 -4.38 2.76
C ALA A 91 -2.45 -4.36 1.29
N LEU A 92 -3.41 -5.20 0.91
CA LEU A 92 -3.88 -5.26 -0.47
C LEU A 92 -4.50 -3.94 -0.91
N ALA A 93 -5.29 -3.29 -0.05
CA ALA A 93 -5.90 -2.01 -0.37
C ALA A 93 -4.84 -0.95 -0.69
N GLY A 94 -3.77 -0.87 0.10
CA GLY A 94 -2.69 0.07 -0.14
C GLY A 94 -1.97 -0.18 -1.46
N LEU A 95 -1.68 -1.43 -1.76
CA LEU A 95 -1.05 -1.80 -3.03
C LEU A 95 -1.98 -1.51 -4.19
N ASP A 96 -3.26 -1.83 -4.05
CA ASP A 96 -4.27 -1.61 -5.08
C ASP A 96 -4.36 -0.12 -5.46
N ILE A 97 -4.38 0.75 -4.47
CA ILE A 97 -4.38 2.20 -4.70
C ILE A 97 -3.14 2.63 -5.49
N ALA A 98 -1.97 2.13 -5.12
CA ALA A 98 -0.73 2.46 -5.83
C ALA A 98 -0.76 1.96 -7.27
N LEU A 99 -1.28 0.77 -7.51
CA LEU A 99 -1.38 0.21 -8.86
C LEU A 99 -2.36 0.99 -9.74
N TRP A 100 -3.51 1.41 -9.18
CA TRP A 100 -4.47 2.23 -9.90
C TRP A 100 -3.90 3.63 -10.18
N ASP A 101 -3.15 4.20 -9.22
CA ASP A 101 -2.47 5.48 -9.42
C ASP A 101 -1.48 5.39 -10.58
N LEU A 102 -0.71 4.31 -10.62
CA LEU A 102 0.23 4.06 -11.72
C LEU A 102 -0.49 3.98 -13.07
N LYS A 103 -1.57 3.20 -13.10
CA LYS A 103 -2.35 3.03 -14.33
C LYS A 103 -2.94 4.35 -14.81
N ALA A 104 -3.48 5.16 -13.90
CA ALA A 104 -4.05 6.45 -14.25
C ALA A 104 -2.98 7.41 -14.79
N LYS A 105 -1.81 7.44 -14.17
CA LYS A 105 -0.71 8.29 -14.61
C LYS A 105 -0.19 7.88 -15.98
N LYS A 106 -0.07 6.59 -16.23
CA LYS A 106 0.33 6.09 -17.55
C LYS A 106 -0.67 6.46 -18.62
N ALA A 107 -1.96 6.31 -18.34
CA ALA A 107 -3.02 6.66 -19.28
C ALA A 107 -3.00 8.15 -19.60
N ASN A 108 -2.76 9.00 -18.60
CA ASN A 108 -2.67 10.43 -18.78
C ASN A 108 -1.50 10.82 -19.68
N LEU A 109 -0.35 10.19 -19.50
CA LEU A 109 0.80 10.40 -20.37
C LEU A 109 0.50 9.99 -21.81
N GLN A 110 -0.16 8.86 -22.00
CA GLN A 110 -0.53 8.41 -23.34
C GLN A 110 -1.47 9.39 -24.02
N LEU A 111 -2.40 9.98 -23.29
CA LEU A 111 -3.30 11.00 -23.82
C LEU A 111 -2.55 12.27 -24.23
N ASN A 112 -1.53 12.63 -23.46
CA ASN A 112 -0.74 13.82 -23.75
C ASN A 112 0.18 13.65 -24.97
N ASP A 113 0.51 12.41 -25.31
CA ASP A 113 1.36 12.10 -26.46
C ASP A 113 0.57 12.08 -27.78
N LEU A 114 -0.74 12.15 -27.71
CA LEU A 114 -1.57 12.22 -28.90
C LEU A 114 -1.69 13.66 -29.40
#